data_ed9fc6df3c308a438a21d7082723027f
#
_entry.id   ed9fc6df3c308a438a21d7082723027f
#
_cell.length_a   1.000
_cell.length_b   1.000
_cell.length_c   1.000
_cell.angle_alpha   90.00
_cell.angle_beta   90.00
_cell.angle_gamma   90.00
#
_symmetry.space_group_name_H-M   'P 1'
#
loop_
_entity.id
_entity.type
_entity.pdbx_description
1 polymer ?
#
loop_
_entity_poly.entity_id
_entity_poly.type
_entity_poly.pdbx_seq_one_letter_code
_entity_poly.pdbx_strand_id
1 'polypeptide(L)' 'MHKYTITVKPGSSQEKIIETASGELTVYLHAQPHDGAANTALIKLLSKHFKVPKTGITITRGTKSRTKTVEF' A
#
# COMPACT_ATOMS: atom_id res chain seq x y z
N MET A 1 1.34 -4.59 16.61
CA MET A 1 1.14 -4.80 15.17
C MET A 1 -0.08 -4.04 14.70
N HIS A 2 0.07 -3.21 13.70
CA HIS A 2 -1.01 -2.39 13.18
C HIS A 2 -1.55 -3.01 11.89
N LYS A 3 -2.84 -2.89 11.70
CA LYS A 3 -3.52 -3.39 10.50
C LYS A 3 -4.20 -2.22 9.80
N TYR A 4 -3.95 -2.10 8.50
CA TYR A 4 -4.53 -1.03 7.69
C TYR A 4 -5.23 -1.62 6.47
N THR A 5 -6.38 -1.06 6.13
CA THR A 5 -7.07 -1.34 4.88
C THR A 5 -6.63 -0.28 3.87
N ILE A 6 -6.09 -0.72 2.76
CA ILE A 6 -5.50 0.19 1.78
C ILE A 6 -6.21 0.05 0.45
N THR A 7 -6.69 1.18 -0.08
CA THR A 7 -7.22 1.25 -1.44
C THR A 7 -6.11 1.77 -2.34
N VAL A 8 -5.71 0.98 -3.31
CA VAL A 8 -4.62 1.32 -4.22
C VAL A 8 -5.20 1.95 -5.48
N LYS A 9 -4.64 3.08 -5.89
CA LYS A 9 -4.98 3.78 -7.13
C LYS A 9 -3.78 3.73 -8.06
N PRO A 10 -3.64 2.66 -8.86
CA PRO A 10 -2.48 2.54 -9.76
C PRO A 10 -2.59 3.47 -10.97
N GLY A 11 -1.49 3.65 -11.66
CA GLY A 11 -1.45 4.50 -12.84
C GLY A 11 -1.61 5.97 -12.55
N SER A 12 -1.32 6.39 -11.31
CA SER A 12 -1.42 7.79 -10.91
C SER A 12 -0.19 8.57 -11.39
N SER A 13 -0.36 9.87 -11.61
CA SER A 13 0.74 10.76 -11.94
C SER A 13 1.62 11.10 -10.73
N GLN A 14 1.14 10.84 -9.52
CA GLN A 14 1.88 11.11 -8.29
C GLN A 14 1.75 9.94 -7.33
N GLU A 15 2.81 9.68 -6.58
CA GLU A 15 2.76 8.68 -5.52
C GLU A 15 2.53 9.40 -4.20
N LYS A 16 1.45 9.02 -3.50
CA LYS A 16 1.12 9.63 -2.21
C LYS A 16 0.21 8.73 -1.41
N ILE A 17 0.18 8.98 -0.10
CA ILE A 17 -0.68 8.26 0.85
C ILE A 17 -1.61 9.27 1.48
N ILE A 18 -2.90 8.98 1.48
CA ILE A 18 -3.92 9.80 2.13
C ILE A 18 -4.65 8.93 3.14
N GLU A 19 -4.68 9.35 4.40
CA GLU A 19 -5.45 8.67 5.42
C GLU A 19 -6.89 9.16 5.32
N THR A 20 -7.81 8.27 4.97
CA THR A 20 -9.21 8.62 4.75
C THR A 20 -10.06 8.39 6.01
N ALA A 21 -9.65 7.44 6.85
CA ALA A 21 -10.32 7.15 8.12
C ALA A 21 -9.31 6.43 9.01
N SER A 22 -9.68 6.21 10.27
CA SER A 22 -8.82 5.48 11.19
C SER A 22 -8.58 4.06 10.66
N GLY A 23 -7.32 3.73 10.41
CA GLY A 23 -6.95 2.42 9.88
C GLY A 23 -7.22 2.24 8.38
N GLU A 24 -7.62 3.30 7.65
CA GLU A 24 -7.89 3.22 6.22
C GLU A 24 -7.05 4.24 5.46
N LEU A 25 -6.38 3.78 4.42
CA LEU A 25 -5.50 4.62 3.60
C LEU A 25 -5.88 4.48 2.13
N THR A 26 -5.73 5.57 1.39
CA THR A 26 -5.76 5.55 -0.07
C THR A 26 -4.34 5.84 -0.54
N VAL A 27 -3.80 4.95 -1.37
CA VAL A 27 -2.42 5.05 -1.83
C VAL A 27 -2.40 5.18 -3.35
N TYR A 28 -1.82 6.26 -3.83
CA TYR A 28 -1.66 6.52 -5.26
C TYR A 28 -0.28 6.06 -5.69
N LEU A 29 -0.23 5.25 -6.75
CA LEU A 29 1.01 4.67 -7.25
C LEU A 29 1.14 4.90 -8.75
N HIS A 30 2.37 5.10 -9.21
CA HIS A 30 2.69 5.10 -10.64
C HIS A 30 2.60 3.71 -11.24
N ALA A 31 2.95 2.69 -10.45
CA ALA A 31 3.05 1.31 -10.92
C ALA A 31 1.72 0.79 -11.46
N GLN A 32 1.79 -0.06 -12.47
CA GLN A 32 0.61 -0.73 -13.00
C GLN A 32 0.22 -1.89 -12.09
N PRO A 33 -1.08 -2.26 -12.06
CA PRO A 33 -1.57 -3.27 -11.12
C PRO A 33 -1.38 -4.71 -11.63
N HIS A 34 -0.18 -5.05 -12.08
CA HIS A 34 0.09 -6.39 -12.56
C HIS A 34 1.50 -6.82 -12.19
N ASP A 35 1.72 -8.12 -12.17
CA ASP A 35 3.03 -8.77 -11.92
C ASP A 35 3.66 -8.37 -10.61
N GLY A 36 2.84 -8.08 -9.60
CA GLY A 36 3.33 -7.73 -8.29
C GLY A 36 3.97 -6.34 -8.20
N ALA A 37 4.02 -5.60 -9.28
CA ALA A 37 4.66 -4.27 -9.29
C ALA A 37 3.98 -3.31 -8.31
N ALA A 38 2.64 -3.32 -8.28
CA ALA A 38 1.90 -2.46 -7.36
C ALA A 38 2.15 -2.84 -5.91
N ASN A 39 2.24 -4.13 -5.60
CA ASN A 39 2.50 -4.59 -4.24
C ASN A 39 3.90 -4.17 -3.78
N THR A 40 4.88 -4.31 -4.64
CA THR A 40 6.26 -3.89 -4.33
C THR A 40 6.33 -2.38 -4.11
N ALA A 41 5.71 -1.60 -4.99
CA ALA A 41 5.68 -0.15 -4.87
C ALA A 41 4.93 0.29 -3.61
N LEU A 42 3.83 -0.39 -3.28
CA LEU A 42 3.05 -0.10 -2.08
C LEU A 42 3.90 -0.30 -0.82
N ILE A 43 4.57 -1.43 -0.71
CA ILE A 43 5.41 -1.73 0.45
C ILE A 43 6.53 -0.70 0.58
N LYS A 44 7.15 -0.34 -0.54
CA LYS A 44 8.22 0.66 -0.54
C LYS A 44 7.72 2.01 -0.06
N LEU A 45 6.55 2.43 -0.53
CA LEU A 45 5.97 3.72 -0.15
C LEU A 45 5.55 3.72 1.32
N LEU A 46 4.93 2.65 1.80
CA LEU A 46 4.55 2.52 3.20
C LEU A 46 5.76 2.52 4.12
N SER A 47 6.81 1.83 3.73
CA SER A 47 8.06 1.80 4.48
C SER A 47 8.60 3.20 4.71
N LYS A 48 8.59 4.04 3.68
CA LYS A 48 9.02 5.44 3.79
C LYS A 48 8.08 6.27 4.63
N HIS A 49 6.79 6.11 4.42
CA HIS A 49 5.77 6.94 5.10
C HIS A 49 5.74 6.68 6.60
N PHE A 50 5.77 5.42 7.00
CA PHE A 50 5.69 5.02 8.41
C PHE A 50 7.06 4.80 9.05
N LYS A 51 8.13 4.89 8.27
CA LYS A 51 9.51 4.71 8.75
C LYS A 51 9.71 3.33 9.38
N VAL A 52 9.20 2.30 8.71
CA VAL A 52 9.35 0.91 9.13
C VAL A 52 10.08 0.12 8.06
N PRO A 53 10.78 -0.97 8.41
CA PRO A 53 11.48 -1.77 7.40
C PRO A 53 10.50 -2.44 6.44
N LYS A 54 10.88 -2.55 5.19
CA LYS A 54 10.06 -3.23 4.17
C LYS A 54 9.74 -4.66 4.58
N THR A 55 10.68 -5.33 5.22
CA THR A 55 10.51 -6.71 5.66
C THR A 55 9.48 -6.85 6.79
N GLY A 56 9.16 -5.73 7.46
CA GLY A 56 8.17 -5.73 8.52
C GLY A 56 6.75 -5.52 8.02
N ILE A 57 6.58 -5.25 6.73
CA ILE A 57 5.26 -4.98 6.15
C ILE A 57 4.76 -6.22 5.41
N THR A 58 3.60 -6.72 5.80
CA THR A 58 3.01 -7.92 5.19
C THR A 58 1.64 -7.59 4.63
N ILE A 59 1.41 -7.99 3.37
CA ILE A 59 0.08 -7.90 2.77
C ILE A 59 -0.64 -9.18 3.12
N THR A 60 -1.66 -9.10 3.97
CA THR A 60 -2.36 -10.28 4.47
C THR A 60 -3.59 -10.65 3.65
N ARG A 61 -4.15 -9.70 2.91
CA ARG A 61 -5.31 -9.95 2.05
C ARG A 61 -5.23 -9.06 0.82
N GLY A 62 -5.90 -9.50 -0.24
CA GLY A 62 -6.09 -8.71 -1.44
C GLY A 62 -4.84 -8.51 -2.27
N THR A 63 -3.94 -9.51 -2.32
CA THR A 63 -2.71 -9.39 -3.09
C THR A 63 -2.93 -9.12 -4.57
N LYS A 64 -4.12 -9.50 -5.09
CA LYS A 64 -4.47 -9.30 -6.50
C LYS A 64 -5.59 -8.29 -6.69
N SER A 65 -5.97 -7.56 -5.63
CA SER A 65 -7.05 -6.60 -5.74
C SER A 65 -6.55 -5.20 -5.42
N ARG A 66 -7.38 -4.19 -5.72
CA ARG A 66 -7.05 -2.80 -5.44
C ARG A 66 -7.19 -2.46 -3.96
N THR A 67 -8.02 -3.23 -3.24
CA THR A 67 -8.16 -3.07 -1.80
C THR A 67 -7.36 -4.16 -1.13
N LYS A 68 -6.40 -3.76 -0.30
CA LYS A 68 -5.47 -4.68 0.34
C LYS A 68 -5.46 -4.44 1.83
N THR A 69 -5.17 -5.48 2.60
CA THR A 69 -4.93 -5.36 4.03
C THR A 69 -3.46 -5.60 4.29
N VAL A 70 -2.83 -4.69 5.01
CA VAL A 70 -1.42 -4.82 5.39
C VAL A 70 -1.28 -4.79 6.90
N GLU A 71 -0.23 -5.43 7.40
CA GLU A 71 0.10 -5.45 8.82
C GLU A 71 1.57 -5.12 9.00
N PHE A 72 1.86 -4.28 9.97
CA PHE A 72 3.24 -3.98 10.37
C PHE A 72 3.35 -3.36 11.75
#